data_dc9c326225ab0de83487e4c082938cad
#
_entry.id   dc9c326225ab0de83487e4c082938cad
#
_cell.length_a   1.000
_cell.length_b   1.000
_cell.length_c   1.000
_cell.angle_alpha   90.00
_cell.angle_beta   90.00
_cell.angle_gamma   90.00
#
_symmetry.space_group_name_H-M   'P 1'
#
loop_
_entity.id
_entity.type
_entity.pdbx_description
1 polymer ?
#
loop_
_entity_poly.entity_id
_entity_poly.type
_entity_poly.pdbx_seq_one_letter_code
_entity_poly.pdbx_strand_id
1 'polypeptide(L)'
;MLALERRNLILEKLQAEKRVVVSELSQLYSVSEETIRRDLDKLEKEGLATKSYGGAVINEDVGIDLPFNIRKNQNVQGKQKMAEIAASMVNDGDHIFLDASTTAVFVAKALKEKERLTVVTNSMEILLELSDVSGWNIISTGGVMKEGYLAFLGARTEEVIRSYYVDKVIFSCKALNEDLGIMESKEAFGTTKKAMINSGKMRILVVDSTKFDQTAFSVAGQLRDIETVITDKKPSEKWLNHFSEHKIKCIYPE
;
A
#
# COMPACT_ATOMS: atom_id res chain seq x y z
N MET A 1 -13.54 6.58 22.56
CA MET A 1 -12.84 6.54 21.25
C MET A 1 -11.47 7.18 21.41
N LEU A 2 -10.40 6.51 20.94
CA LEU A 2 -9.05 7.04 20.98
C LEU A 2 -8.87 8.21 20.00
N ALA A 3 -7.96 9.15 20.32
CA ALA A 3 -7.72 10.32 19.45
C ALA A 3 -7.23 9.95 18.04
N LEU A 4 -6.40 8.89 17.90
CA LEU A 4 -5.94 8.41 16.61
C LEU A 4 -7.10 7.83 15.78
N GLU A 5 -7.92 7.01 16.38
CA GLU A 5 -9.11 6.41 15.76
C GLU A 5 -10.07 7.50 15.26
N ARG A 6 -10.34 8.50 16.09
CA ARG A 6 -11.21 9.62 15.73
C ARG A 6 -10.67 10.42 14.55
N ARG A 7 -9.35 10.73 14.52
CA ARG A 7 -8.72 11.42 13.39
C ARG A 7 -8.83 10.63 12.09
N ASN A 8 -8.69 9.30 12.15
CA ASN A 8 -8.87 8.46 10.97
C ASN A 8 -10.31 8.54 10.44
N LEU A 9 -11.31 8.46 11.32
CA LEU A 9 -12.72 8.61 10.94
C LEU A 9 -13.05 10.01 10.39
N ILE A 10 -12.47 11.06 10.97
CA ILE A 10 -12.58 12.43 10.43
C ILE A 10 -11.99 12.50 9.02
N LEU A 11 -10.84 11.89 8.79
CA LEU A 11 -10.18 11.90 7.49
C LEU A 11 -10.94 11.06 6.45
N GLU A 12 -11.51 9.90 6.83
CA GLU A 12 -12.41 9.12 5.97
C GLU A 12 -13.62 9.96 5.54
N LYS A 13 -14.24 10.68 6.48
CA LYS A 13 -15.38 11.57 6.21
C LYS A 13 -14.96 12.74 5.30
N LEU A 14 -13.78 13.35 5.54
CA LEU A 14 -13.21 14.38 4.68
C LEU A 14 -12.99 13.88 3.23
N GLN A 15 -12.55 12.64 3.06
CA GLN A 15 -12.36 12.06 1.73
C GLN A 15 -13.68 11.82 1.00
N ALA A 16 -14.69 11.35 1.72
CA ALA A 16 -16.01 11.07 1.16
C ALA A 16 -16.78 12.37 0.81
N GLU A 17 -16.75 13.35 1.71
CA GLU A 17 -17.60 14.55 1.64
C GLU A 17 -16.84 15.82 1.17
N LYS A 18 -15.48 15.71 1.01
CA LYS A 18 -14.58 16.80 0.63
C LYS A 18 -14.43 17.91 1.68
N ARG A 19 -15.35 18.03 2.60
CA ARG A 19 -15.35 18.98 3.71
C ARG A 19 -16.00 18.38 4.96
N VAL A 20 -15.64 18.93 6.12
CA VAL A 20 -16.29 18.61 7.41
C VAL A 20 -16.52 19.87 8.21
N VAL A 21 -17.52 19.84 9.11
CA VAL A 21 -17.87 20.93 10.00
C VAL A 21 -17.61 20.53 11.46
N VAL A 22 -16.97 21.41 12.23
CA VAL A 22 -16.55 21.14 13.62
C VAL A 22 -17.73 20.75 14.51
N SER A 23 -18.85 21.47 14.42
CA SER A 23 -20.02 21.20 15.25
C SER A 23 -20.67 19.84 14.93
N GLU A 24 -20.73 19.44 13.66
CA GLU A 24 -21.26 18.15 13.24
C GLU A 24 -20.35 16.99 13.74
N LEU A 25 -19.03 17.14 13.61
CA LEU A 25 -18.08 16.14 14.11
C LEU A 25 -18.11 16.04 15.64
N SER A 26 -18.28 17.17 16.34
CA SER A 26 -18.42 17.22 17.79
C SER A 26 -19.61 16.40 18.27
N GLN A 27 -20.75 16.56 17.62
CA GLN A 27 -21.96 15.78 17.89
C GLN A 27 -21.79 14.30 17.52
N LEU A 28 -21.28 14.02 16.31
CA LEU A 28 -21.11 12.67 15.79
C LEU A 28 -20.21 11.80 16.69
N TYR A 29 -19.11 12.37 17.18
CA TYR A 29 -18.13 11.65 17.99
C TYR A 29 -18.29 11.86 19.50
N SER A 30 -19.30 12.66 19.93
CA SER A 30 -19.59 12.96 21.35
C SER A 30 -18.37 13.50 22.10
N VAL A 31 -17.66 14.47 21.49
CA VAL A 31 -16.51 15.18 22.06
C VAL A 31 -16.69 16.69 21.91
N SER A 32 -15.91 17.49 22.67
CA SER A 32 -15.98 18.95 22.55
C SER A 32 -15.49 19.43 21.17
N GLU A 33 -15.99 20.57 20.69
CA GLU A 33 -15.52 21.23 19.47
C GLU A 33 -14.02 21.54 19.53
N GLU A 34 -13.51 21.88 20.72
CA GLU A 34 -12.08 22.11 20.93
C GLU A 34 -11.24 20.84 20.65
N THR A 35 -11.77 19.67 21.01
CA THR A 35 -11.13 18.38 20.70
C THR A 35 -11.10 18.15 19.19
N ILE A 36 -12.19 18.43 18.48
CA ILE A 36 -12.24 18.35 17.01
C ILE A 36 -11.27 19.34 16.37
N ARG A 37 -11.20 20.60 16.87
CA ARG A 37 -10.23 21.58 16.33
C ARG A 37 -8.79 21.08 16.45
N ARG A 38 -8.42 20.48 17.60
CA ARG A 38 -7.09 19.88 17.77
C ARG A 38 -6.83 18.68 16.85
N ASP A 39 -7.85 17.89 16.57
CA ASP A 39 -7.71 16.79 15.58
C ASP A 39 -7.51 17.34 14.18
N LEU A 40 -8.28 18.36 13.78
CA LEU A 40 -8.11 19.04 12.49
C LEU A 40 -6.77 19.76 12.38
N ASP A 41 -6.24 20.38 13.48
CA ASP A 41 -4.90 20.96 13.53
C ASP A 41 -3.79 19.95 13.21
N LYS A 42 -3.96 18.69 13.66
CA LYS A 42 -3.03 17.62 13.36
C LYS A 42 -3.12 17.19 11.91
N LEU A 43 -4.33 17.01 11.39
CA LEU A 43 -4.54 16.67 9.97
C LEU A 43 -3.99 17.77 9.05
N GLU A 44 -4.12 19.04 9.41
CA GLU A 44 -3.54 20.15 8.66
C GLU A 44 -2.00 20.14 8.71
N LYS A 45 -1.39 19.91 9.87
CA LYS A 45 0.08 19.78 10.01
C LYS A 45 0.64 18.59 9.23
N GLU A 46 -0.15 17.56 9.06
CA GLU A 46 0.18 16.38 8.24
C GLU A 46 -0.09 16.61 6.74
N GLY A 47 -0.61 17.80 6.36
CA GLY A 47 -0.96 18.15 4.99
C GLY A 47 -2.23 17.49 4.46
N LEU A 48 -2.96 16.76 5.29
CA LEU A 48 -4.13 15.95 4.89
C LEU A 48 -5.40 16.77 4.70
N ALA A 49 -5.47 17.94 5.33
CA ALA A 49 -6.61 18.85 5.26
C ALA A 49 -6.13 20.30 5.34
N THR A 50 -6.95 21.22 4.87
CA THR A 50 -6.81 22.68 5.09
C THR A 50 -7.98 23.14 5.92
N LYS A 51 -7.68 23.80 7.06
CA LYS A 51 -8.73 24.36 7.89
C LYS A 51 -9.46 25.52 7.20
N SER A 52 -10.75 25.59 7.43
CA SER A 52 -11.61 26.67 6.99
C SER A 52 -12.45 27.18 8.16
N TYR A 53 -13.19 28.28 7.96
CA TYR A 53 -14.04 28.82 9.01
C TYR A 53 -15.11 27.78 9.44
N GLY A 54 -14.96 27.30 10.67
CA GLY A 54 -15.88 26.30 11.26
C GLY A 54 -15.68 24.85 10.86
N GLY A 55 -14.60 24.52 10.11
CA GLY A 55 -14.36 23.15 9.66
C GLY A 55 -13.02 22.93 8.98
N ALA A 56 -12.97 21.98 8.06
CA ALA A 56 -11.83 21.71 7.19
C ALA A 56 -12.29 21.18 5.83
N VAL A 57 -11.43 21.34 4.82
CA VAL A 57 -11.55 20.75 3.48
C VAL A 57 -10.40 19.78 3.24
N ILE A 58 -10.63 18.76 2.45
CA ILE A 58 -9.58 17.80 2.07
C ILE A 58 -8.52 18.49 1.20
N ASN A 59 -7.27 18.19 1.41
CA ASN A 59 -6.24 18.52 0.43
C ASN A 59 -6.24 17.46 -0.66
N GLU A 60 -6.57 17.85 -1.89
CA GLU A 60 -6.60 16.95 -3.05
C GLU A 60 -5.25 16.82 -3.76
N ASP A 61 -4.19 17.38 -3.20
CA ASP A 61 -2.86 17.28 -3.79
C ASP A 61 -2.42 15.82 -3.95
N VAL A 62 -2.08 15.45 -5.17
CA VAL A 62 -1.68 14.10 -5.60
C VAL A 62 -0.44 13.58 -4.82
N GLY A 63 0.30 14.48 -4.14
CA GLY A 63 1.48 14.17 -3.34
C GLY A 63 1.21 13.66 -1.91
N ILE A 64 -0.02 13.76 -1.40
CA ILE A 64 -0.31 13.44 -0.01
C ILE A 64 -0.31 11.93 0.21
N ASP A 65 0.47 11.52 1.19
CA ASP A 65 0.61 10.11 1.54
C ASP A 65 -0.33 9.78 2.70
N LEU A 66 -1.50 9.27 2.35
CA LEU A 66 -2.54 8.91 3.32
C LEU A 66 -2.05 7.86 4.32
N PRO A 67 -2.43 7.93 5.60
CA PRO A 67 -2.14 6.91 6.59
C PRO A 67 -2.57 5.50 6.13
N PHE A 68 -1.85 4.49 6.60
CA PHE A 68 -2.07 3.09 6.24
C PHE A 68 -3.53 2.65 6.42
N ASN A 69 -4.15 2.98 7.55
CA ASN A 69 -5.54 2.59 7.86
C ASN A 69 -6.54 3.17 6.86
N ILE A 70 -6.34 4.42 6.44
CA ILE A 70 -7.18 5.05 5.43
C ILE A 70 -7.01 4.35 4.08
N ARG A 71 -5.76 4.14 3.65
CA ARG A 71 -5.47 3.42 2.39
C ARG A 71 -6.00 1.98 2.41
N LYS A 72 -5.99 1.31 3.57
CA LYS A 72 -6.51 -0.06 3.72
C LYS A 72 -8.01 -0.12 3.40
N ASN A 73 -8.78 0.89 3.79
CA ASN A 73 -10.22 0.97 3.60
C ASN A 73 -10.64 1.50 2.22
N GLN A 74 -9.70 1.99 1.40
CA GLN A 74 -9.98 2.43 0.03
C GLN A 74 -9.98 1.26 -0.94
N ASN A 75 -10.91 1.25 -1.89
CA ASN A 75 -11.01 0.24 -2.97
C ASN A 75 -10.87 -1.21 -2.48
N VAL A 76 -11.56 -1.55 -1.38
CA VAL A 76 -11.47 -2.87 -0.73
C VAL A 76 -11.81 -3.99 -1.70
N GLN A 77 -12.90 -3.86 -2.47
CA GLN A 77 -13.32 -4.86 -3.44
C GLN A 77 -12.28 -5.07 -4.54
N GLY A 78 -11.69 -3.99 -5.07
CA GLY A 78 -10.62 -4.08 -6.06
C GLY A 78 -9.39 -4.80 -5.50
N LYS A 79 -8.98 -4.48 -4.26
CA LYS A 79 -7.87 -5.16 -3.60
C LYS A 79 -8.14 -6.64 -3.35
N GLN A 80 -9.36 -7.02 -2.98
CA GLN A 80 -9.76 -8.42 -2.81
C GLN A 80 -9.61 -9.19 -4.12
N LYS A 81 -10.20 -8.70 -5.22
CA LYS A 81 -10.10 -9.33 -6.53
C LYS A 81 -8.66 -9.47 -7.01
N MET A 82 -7.86 -8.41 -6.89
CA MET A 82 -6.43 -8.45 -7.25
C MET A 82 -5.66 -9.46 -6.38
N ALA A 83 -5.98 -9.54 -5.09
CA ALA A 83 -5.36 -10.47 -4.15
C ALA A 83 -5.65 -11.93 -4.48
N GLU A 84 -6.88 -12.26 -4.86
CA GLU A 84 -7.28 -13.61 -5.31
C GLU A 84 -6.49 -14.02 -6.56
N ILE A 85 -6.35 -13.12 -7.54
CA ILE A 85 -5.54 -13.36 -8.73
C ILE A 85 -4.06 -13.56 -8.34
N ALA A 86 -3.49 -12.71 -7.47
CA ALA A 86 -2.11 -12.85 -7.03
C ALA A 86 -1.89 -14.17 -6.27
N ALA A 87 -2.81 -14.56 -5.39
CA ALA A 87 -2.76 -15.81 -4.64
C ALA A 87 -2.85 -17.05 -5.55
N SER A 88 -3.60 -16.99 -6.65
CA SER A 88 -3.66 -18.09 -7.62
C SER A 88 -2.33 -18.34 -8.34
N MET A 89 -1.41 -17.36 -8.35
CA MET A 89 -0.08 -17.48 -8.93
C MET A 89 0.96 -18.04 -7.95
N VAL A 90 0.61 -18.23 -6.68
CA VAL A 90 1.50 -18.77 -5.64
C VAL A 90 1.22 -20.26 -5.46
N ASN A 91 2.28 -21.06 -5.42
CA ASN A 91 2.21 -22.50 -5.18
C ASN A 91 2.54 -22.82 -3.72
N ASP A 92 2.08 -23.95 -3.24
CA ASP A 92 2.48 -24.48 -1.93
C ASP A 92 4.01 -24.68 -1.87
N GLY A 93 4.61 -24.29 -0.76
CA GLY A 93 6.06 -24.34 -0.56
C GLY A 93 6.84 -23.17 -1.16
N ASP A 94 6.22 -22.23 -1.86
CA ASP A 94 6.93 -21.06 -2.40
C ASP A 94 7.55 -20.20 -1.29
N HIS A 95 8.66 -19.57 -1.61
CA HIS A 95 9.25 -18.48 -0.84
C HIS A 95 8.81 -17.16 -1.48
N ILE A 96 8.21 -16.26 -0.69
CA ILE A 96 7.65 -15.02 -1.22
C ILE A 96 8.08 -13.80 -0.41
N PHE A 97 8.26 -12.66 -1.09
CA PHE A 97 8.26 -11.34 -0.47
C PHE A 97 6.87 -10.72 -0.59
N LEU A 98 6.38 -10.15 0.52
CA LEU A 98 5.22 -9.26 0.57
C LEU A 98 5.66 -7.89 1.11
N ASP A 99 5.41 -6.82 0.35
CA ASP A 99 5.75 -5.48 0.78
C ASP A 99 4.77 -4.92 1.83
N ALA A 100 5.08 -3.75 2.41
CA ALA A 100 4.22 -3.10 3.41
C ALA A 100 3.08 -2.28 2.80
N SER A 101 2.59 -2.64 1.63
CA SER A 101 1.41 -2.00 1.05
C SER A 101 0.11 -2.54 1.63
N THR A 102 -0.93 -1.72 1.59
CA THR A 102 -2.28 -2.19 1.98
C THR A 102 -2.80 -3.28 1.04
N THR A 103 -2.42 -3.26 -0.23
CA THR A 103 -2.77 -4.30 -1.21
C THR A 103 -2.13 -5.64 -0.86
N ALA A 104 -0.85 -5.65 -0.44
CA ALA A 104 -0.17 -6.87 -0.03
C ALA A 104 -0.78 -7.52 1.23
N VAL A 105 -1.44 -6.75 2.10
CA VAL A 105 -2.21 -7.32 3.22
C VAL A 105 -3.39 -8.16 2.71
N PHE A 106 -4.09 -7.70 1.67
CA PHE A 106 -5.16 -8.51 1.06
C PHE A 106 -4.60 -9.75 0.39
N VAL A 107 -3.43 -9.66 -0.25
CA VAL A 107 -2.73 -10.84 -0.79
C VAL A 107 -2.38 -11.82 0.32
N ALA A 108 -1.81 -11.34 1.45
CA ALA A 108 -1.52 -12.19 2.61
C ALA A 108 -2.76 -12.95 3.11
N LYS A 109 -3.92 -12.27 3.16
CA LYS A 109 -5.20 -12.90 3.53
C LYS A 109 -5.63 -13.97 2.54
N ALA A 110 -5.55 -13.70 1.25
CA ALA A 110 -5.93 -14.64 0.20
C ALA A 110 -5.00 -15.85 0.11
N LEU A 111 -3.78 -15.75 0.63
CA LEU A 111 -2.81 -16.84 0.66
C LEU A 111 -3.04 -17.85 1.78
N LYS A 112 -3.90 -17.58 2.77
CA LYS A 112 -4.09 -18.47 3.95
C LYS A 112 -4.56 -19.89 3.60
N GLU A 113 -5.09 -20.10 2.40
CA GLU A 113 -5.46 -21.42 1.88
C GLU A 113 -4.26 -22.22 1.33
N LYS A 114 -3.06 -21.63 1.27
CA LYS A 114 -1.83 -22.28 0.80
C LYS A 114 -1.10 -22.97 1.94
N GLU A 115 -0.26 -23.93 1.58
CA GLU A 115 0.50 -24.69 2.54
C GLU A 115 2.02 -24.43 2.45
N ARG A 116 2.69 -24.50 3.59
CA ARG A 116 4.17 -24.51 3.72
C ARG A 116 4.88 -23.31 3.07
N LEU A 117 4.25 -22.13 3.03
CA LEU A 117 4.90 -20.94 2.50
C LEU A 117 6.00 -20.43 3.44
N THR A 118 7.02 -19.82 2.85
CA THR A 118 7.93 -18.95 3.56
C THR A 118 7.66 -17.51 3.11
N VAL A 119 7.22 -16.65 4.03
CA VAL A 119 6.89 -15.26 3.75
C VAL A 119 7.91 -14.35 4.42
N VAL A 120 8.61 -13.54 3.61
CA VAL A 120 9.47 -12.47 4.09
C VAL A 120 8.73 -11.14 3.91
N THR A 121 8.64 -10.34 4.96
CA THR A 121 7.91 -9.06 4.87
C THR A 121 8.52 -7.97 5.75
N ASN A 122 8.40 -6.74 5.30
CA ASN A 122 8.67 -5.54 6.09
C ASN A 122 7.40 -4.88 6.65
N SER A 123 6.27 -5.59 6.63
CA SER A 123 4.96 -5.10 7.09
C SER A 123 4.62 -5.63 8.47
N MET A 124 4.43 -4.73 9.45
CA MET A 124 3.89 -5.10 10.77
C MET A 124 2.49 -5.71 10.64
N GLU A 125 1.64 -5.15 9.77
CA GLU A 125 0.27 -5.62 9.58
C GLU A 125 0.23 -7.04 9.00
N ILE A 126 1.10 -7.39 8.05
CA ILE A 126 1.20 -8.74 7.50
C ILE A 126 1.71 -9.73 8.56
N LEU A 127 2.68 -9.33 9.38
CA LEU A 127 3.15 -10.16 10.49
C LEU A 127 2.02 -10.50 11.47
N LEU A 128 1.19 -9.51 11.81
CA LEU A 128 0.01 -9.72 12.66
C LEU A 128 -1.05 -10.59 11.98
N GLU A 129 -1.33 -10.32 10.71
CA GLU A 129 -2.33 -11.07 9.92
C GLU A 129 -1.99 -12.56 9.77
N LEU A 130 -0.71 -12.88 9.70
CA LEU A 130 -0.23 -14.24 9.48
C LEU A 130 0.26 -14.94 10.77
N SER A 131 0.17 -14.29 11.92
CA SER A 131 0.72 -14.79 13.19
C SER A 131 0.07 -16.10 13.68
N ASP A 132 -1.14 -16.39 13.23
CA ASP A 132 -1.93 -17.57 13.58
C ASP A 132 -1.87 -18.70 12.53
N VAL A 133 -1.15 -18.50 11.42
CA VAL A 133 -1.08 -19.47 10.33
C VAL A 133 -0.06 -20.57 10.68
N SER A 134 -0.54 -21.81 10.73
CA SER A 134 0.30 -22.96 11.05
C SER A 134 1.05 -23.49 9.81
N GLY A 135 2.26 -24.01 10.01
CA GLY A 135 3.04 -24.67 8.95
C GLY A 135 3.75 -23.73 7.98
N TRP A 136 3.73 -22.41 8.24
CA TRP A 136 4.47 -21.41 7.47
C TRP A 136 5.69 -20.89 8.24
N ASN A 137 6.69 -20.41 7.50
CA ASN A 137 7.77 -19.60 8.04
C ASN A 137 7.49 -18.14 7.77
N ILE A 138 7.29 -17.34 8.81
CA ILE A 138 7.07 -15.90 8.68
C ILE A 138 8.32 -15.17 9.16
N ILE A 139 8.97 -14.45 8.25
CA ILE A 139 10.24 -13.76 8.49
C ILE A 139 10.02 -12.26 8.43
N SER A 140 10.24 -11.58 9.55
CA SER A 140 10.30 -10.12 9.60
C SER A 140 11.67 -9.64 9.14
N THR A 141 11.69 -8.60 8.27
CA THR A 141 12.94 -7.92 7.93
C THR A 141 13.52 -7.13 9.09
N GLY A 142 12.70 -6.82 10.11
CA GLY A 142 13.09 -5.84 11.13
C GLY A 142 13.43 -4.47 10.54
N GLY A 143 14.03 -3.61 11.34
CA GLY A 143 14.38 -2.25 10.96
C GLY A 143 13.67 -1.19 11.78
N VAL A 144 13.62 0.06 11.30
CA VAL A 144 12.92 1.17 11.96
C VAL A 144 11.48 1.22 11.48
N MET A 145 10.54 1.10 12.41
CA MET A 145 9.12 1.21 12.09
C MET A 145 8.76 2.66 11.73
N LYS A 146 8.20 2.85 10.53
CA LYS A 146 7.77 4.16 10.08
C LYS A 146 6.35 4.46 10.57
N GLU A 147 6.22 5.51 11.36
CA GLU A 147 4.94 5.99 11.87
C GLU A 147 3.94 6.24 10.73
N GLY A 148 2.68 5.81 10.92
CA GLY A 148 1.60 5.96 9.95
C GLY A 148 1.60 4.97 8.78
N TYR A 149 2.64 4.12 8.64
CA TYR A 149 2.76 3.18 7.53
C TYR A 149 2.75 1.71 7.93
N LEU A 150 3.00 1.40 9.21
CA LEU A 150 3.17 0.03 9.72
C LEU A 150 4.24 -0.76 8.93
N ALA A 151 5.28 -0.06 8.51
CA ALA A 151 6.36 -0.58 7.68
C ALA A 151 7.71 -0.45 8.38
N PHE A 152 8.52 -1.50 8.32
CA PHE A 152 9.94 -1.45 8.68
C PHE A 152 10.77 -0.97 7.49
N LEU A 153 11.67 -0.02 7.74
CA LEU A 153 12.51 0.60 6.72
C LEU A 153 13.95 0.79 7.24
N GLY A 154 14.84 1.15 6.32
CA GLY A 154 16.23 1.52 6.59
C GLY A 154 17.22 0.42 6.23
N ALA A 155 18.51 0.73 6.39
CA ALA A 155 19.63 -0.11 5.95
C ALA A 155 19.54 -1.56 6.43
N ARG A 156 19.10 -1.76 7.68
CA ARG A 156 18.91 -3.09 8.25
C ARG A 156 17.83 -3.90 7.52
N THR A 157 16.70 -3.25 7.20
CA THR A 157 15.61 -3.87 6.41
C THR A 157 16.13 -4.29 5.04
N GLU A 158 16.87 -3.42 4.37
CA GLU A 158 17.43 -3.69 3.04
C GLU A 158 18.51 -4.79 3.06
N GLU A 159 19.35 -4.83 4.09
CA GLU A 159 20.35 -5.88 4.31
C GLU A 159 19.68 -7.26 4.41
N VAL A 160 18.62 -7.36 5.24
CA VAL A 160 17.85 -8.60 5.40
C VAL A 160 17.18 -8.99 4.09
N ILE A 161 16.57 -8.05 3.37
CA ILE A 161 15.96 -8.33 2.06
C ILE A 161 17.00 -8.92 1.10
N ARG A 162 18.20 -8.31 0.99
CA ARG A 162 19.26 -8.76 0.09
C ARG A 162 19.88 -10.11 0.48
N SER A 163 19.65 -10.58 1.72
CA SER A 163 20.13 -11.90 2.16
C SER A 163 19.24 -13.07 1.69
N TYR A 164 18.08 -12.78 1.09
CA TYR A 164 17.18 -13.77 0.54
C TYR A 164 17.02 -13.63 -0.96
N TYR A 165 16.71 -14.73 -1.63
CA TYR A 165 16.26 -14.75 -3.02
C TYR A 165 15.04 -15.67 -3.11
N VAL A 166 13.88 -15.08 -3.42
CA VAL A 166 12.58 -15.75 -3.32
C VAL A 166 12.01 -16.13 -4.69
N ASP A 167 11.05 -17.05 -4.70
CA ASP A 167 10.35 -17.46 -5.92
C ASP A 167 9.51 -16.31 -6.48
N LYS A 168 8.82 -15.54 -5.60
CA LYS A 168 7.94 -14.45 -6.00
C LYS A 168 8.09 -13.24 -5.10
N VAL A 169 8.16 -12.07 -5.72
CA VAL A 169 8.05 -10.77 -5.06
C VAL A 169 6.69 -10.18 -5.42
N ILE A 170 5.81 -10.01 -4.46
CA ILE A 170 4.47 -9.43 -4.65
C ILE A 170 4.43 -8.10 -3.92
N PHE A 171 4.22 -7.02 -4.64
CA PHE A 171 4.32 -5.67 -4.11
C PHE A 171 3.39 -4.71 -4.83
N SER A 172 3.17 -3.55 -4.22
CA SER A 172 2.43 -2.44 -4.82
C SER A 172 3.31 -1.19 -4.93
N CYS A 173 2.77 -0.08 -5.44
CA CYS A 173 3.49 1.19 -5.52
C CYS A 173 2.56 2.38 -5.23
N LYS A 174 3.17 3.56 -5.05
CA LYS A 174 2.44 4.82 -4.91
C LYS A 174 1.94 5.33 -6.25
N ALA A 175 2.75 5.21 -7.29
CA ALA A 175 2.45 5.69 -8.63
C ALA A 175 3.13 4.82 -9.70
N LEU A 176 2.51 4.74 -10.87
CA LEU A 176 3.00 4.03 -12.03
C LEU A 176 3.00 4.98 -13.23
N ASN A 177 4.15 5.21 -13.79
CA ASN A 177 4.36 6.11 -14.91
C ASN A 177 5.11 5.37 -16.03
N GLU A 178 4.72 5.61 -17.27
CA GLU A 178 5.26 4.92 -18.44
C GLU A 178 6.77 5.16 -18.62
N ASP A 179 7.20 6.42 -18.44
CA ASP A 179 8.60 6.83 -18.64
C ASP A 179 9.45 6.63 -17.38
N LEU A 180 8.87 6.91 -16.20
CA LEU A 180 9.59 6.90 -14.93
C LEU A 180 9.53 5.55 -14.22
N GLY A 181 8.59 4.68 -14.58
CA GLY A 181 8.42 3.36 -14.01
C GLY A 181 7.63 3.34 -12.70
N ILE A 182 8.09 2.54 -11.77
CA ILE A 182 7.46 2.25 -10.47
C ILE A 182 7.97 3.26 -9.45
N MET A 183 7.06 4.01 -8.82
CA MET A 183 7.42 5.14 -7.99
C MET A 183 6.83 5.06 -6.58
N GLU A 184 7.56 5.67 -5.63
CA GLU A 184 7.19 5.76 -4.22
C GLU A 184 7.22 7.20 -3.71
N SER A 185 6.46 7.48 -2.64
CA SER A 185 6.33 8.82 -2.06
C SER A 185 7.60 9.33 -1.37
N LYS A 186 8.48 8.44 -0.92
CA LYS A 186 9.71 8.75 -0.19
C LYS A 186 10.85 7.83 -0.60
N GLU A 187 12.07 8.32 -0.53
CA GLU A 187 13.29 7.59 -0.88
C GLU A 187 13.41 6.26 -0.10
N ALA A 188 13.14 6.27 1.20
CA ALA A 188 13.26 5.06 2.02
C ALA A 188 12.30 3.93 1.59
N PHE A 189 11.13 4.24 1.05
CA PHE A 189 10.24 3.25 0.45
C PHE A 189 10.78 2.79 -0.92
N GLY A 190 11.28 3.72 -1.72
CA GLY A 190 11.87 3.41 -3.04
C GLY A 190 13.08 2.48 -2.92
N THR A 191 14.02 2.75 -2.01
CA THR A 191 15.23 1.93 -1.82
C THR A 191 14.89 0.54 -1.28
N THR A 192 13.97 0.44 -0.32
CA THR A 192 13.50 -0.85 0.21
C THR A 192 12.82 -1.67 -0.87
N LYS A 193 11.95 -1.06 -1.68
CA LYS A 193 11.26 -1.74 -2.78
C LYS A 193 12.21 -2.18 -3.88
N LYS A 194 13.18 -1.34 -4.24
CA LYS A 194 14.24 -1.70 -5.17
C LYS A 194 15.05 -2.93 -4.70
N ALA A 195 15.33 -3.02 -3.40
CA ALA A 195 15.96 -4.20 -2.84
C ALA A 195 15.07 -5.46 -3.02
N MET A 196 13.75 -5.36 -2.75
CA MET A 196 12.81 -6.47 -2.96
C MET A 196 12.73 -6.91 -4.43
N ILE A 197 12.57 -5.96 -5.36
CA ILE A 197 12.50 -6.25 -6.81
C ILE A 197 13.72 -7.05 -7.26
N ASN A 198 14.90 -6.74 -6.75
CA ASN A 198 16.16 -7.41 -7.10
C ASN A 198 16.38 -8.74 -6.36
N SER A 199 15.51 -9.12 -5.42
CA SER A 199 15.71 -10.29 -4.57
C SER A 199 14.70 -11.43 -4.85
N GLY A 200 14.17 -11.51 -6.06
CA GLY A 200 13.26 -12.59 -6.43
C GLY A 200 13.24 -12.94 -7.91
N LYS A 201 12.78 -14.15 -8.19
CA LYS A 201 12.74 -14.73 -9.53
C LYS A 201 11.60 -14.16 -10.38
N MET A 202 10.40 -14.00 -9.80
CA MET A 202 9.20 -13.46 -10.46
C MET A 202 8.71 -12.24 -9.70
N ARG A 203 8.61 -11.09 -10.36
CA ARG A 203 8.15 -9.83 -9.78
C ARG A 203 6.72 -9.55 -10.25
N ILE A 204 5.79 -9.49 -9.28
CA ILE A 204 4.36 -9.29 -9.48
C ILE A 204 3.98 -7.96 -8.85
N LEU A 205 3.70 -6.96 -9.68
CA LEU A 205 3.16 -5.68 -9.24
C LEU A 205 1.64 -5.78 -9.14
N VAL A 206 1.09 -5.54 -7.94
CA VAL A 206 -0.36 -5.53 -7.69
C VAL A 206 -0.79 -4.10 -7.41
N VAL A 207 -1.47 -3.47 -8.37
CA VAL A 207 -1.68 -2.03 -8.36
C VAL A 207 -3.07 -1.66 -8.88
N ASP A 208 -3.82 -0.85 -8.12
CA ASP A 208 -5.14 -0.41 -8.56
C ASP A 208 -5.08 0.67 -9.65
N SER A 209 -6.17 0.82 -10.38
CA SER A 209 -6.29 1.72 -11.54
C SER A 209 -6.02 3.20 -11.23
N THR A 210 -6.08 3.62 -9.97
CA THR A 210 -5.80 5.00 -9.57
C THR A 210 -4.32 5.37 -9.58
N LYS A 211 -3.43 4.39 -9.74
CA LYS A 211 -1.98 4.59 -9.70
C LYS A 211 -1.35 4.79 -11.08
N PHE A 212 -2.08 4.45 -12.13
CA PHE A 212 -1.63 4.64 -13.51
C PHE A 212 -1.58 6.13 -13.86
N ASP A 213 -0.62 6.51 -14.70
CA ASP A 213 -0.37 7.88 -15.16
C ASP A 213 -0.14 8.89 -14.01
N GLN A 214 0.28 8.38 -12.84
CA GLN A 214 0.65 9.18 -11.70
C GLN A 214 2.17 9.26 -11.56
N THR A 215 2.65 10.28 -10.85
CA THR A 215 4.05 10.43 -10.47
C THR A 215 4.20 10.53 -8.97
N ALA A 216 5.37 10.14 -8.47
CA ALA A 216 5.73 10.29 -7.07
C ALA A 216 7.21 10.66 -6.94
N PHE A 217 7.69 10.90 -5.74
CA PHE A 217 9.00 11.51 -5.51
C PHE A 217 10.19 10.62 -5.87
N SER A 218 10.10 9.30 -5.61
CA SER A 218 11.25 8.38 -5.70
C SER A 218 10.97 7.22 -6.66
N VAL A 219 11.90 6.93 -7.56
CA VAL A 219 11.85 5.78 -8.46
C VAL A 219 12.34 4.53 -7.73
N ALA A 220 11.48 3.51 -7.67
CA ALA A 220 11.77 2.22 -7.04
C ALA A 220 12.24 1.15 -8.05
N GLY A 221 11.81 1.23 -9.30
CA GLY A 221 12.17 0.30 -10.37
C GLY A 221 11.62 0.73 -11.71
N GLN A 222 12.02 0.03 -12.76
CA GLN A 222 11.49 0.25 -14.11
C GLN A 222 10.42 -0.80 -14.43
N LEU A 223 9.54 -0.51 -15.39
CA LEU A 223 8.52 -1.48 -15.82
C LEU A 223 9.14 -2.79 -16.33
N ARG A 224 10.26 -2.72 -17.03
CA ARG A 224 11.01 -3.91 -17.50
C ARG A 224 11.55 -4.82 -16.39
N ASP A 225 11.52 -4.35 -15.13
CA ASP A 225 11.99 -5.12 -13.98
C ASP A 225 10.91 -6.07 -13.42
N ILE A 226 9.71 -6.09 -14.02
CA ILE A 226 8.58 -6.90 -13.57
C ILE A 226 8.06 -7.82 -14.68
N GLU A 227 7.55 -8.99 -14.32
CA GLU A 227 6.97 -9.96 -15.26
C GLU A 227 5.45 -9.86 -15.34
N THR A 228 4.80 -9.42 -14.25
CA THR A 228 3.33 -9.41 -14.18
C THR A 228 2.83 -8.16 -13.49
N VAL A 229 1.79 -7.56 -14.06
CA VAL A 229 0.96 -6.53 -13.43
C VAL A 229 -0.43 -7.11 -13.19
N ILE A 230 -0.93 -6.97 -11.97
CA ILE A 230 -2.32 -7.29 -11.61
C ILE A 230 -3.00 -5.99 -11.23
N THR A 231 -4.15 -5.70 -11.83
CA THR A 231 -4.91 -4.48 -11.55
C THR A 231 -6.40 -4.75 -11.39
N ASP A 232 -7.13 -3.83 -10.78
CA ASP A 232 -8.56 -3.98 -10.43
C ASP A 232 -9.51 -3.75 -11.60
N LYS A 233 -9.03 -3.15 -12.70
CA LYS A 233 -9.82 -2.85 -13.91
C LYS A 233 -8.94 -2.96 -15.15
N LYS A 234 -9.57 -3.16 -16.31
CA LYS A 234 -8.88 -3.10 -17.60
C LYS A 234 -8.15 -1.75 -17.76
N PRO A 235 -6.82 -1.75 -17.94
CA PRO A 235 -6.07 -0.52 -18.23
C PRO A 235 -6.45 0.07 -19.59
N SER A 236 -6.01 1.31 -19.85
CA SER A 236 -6.15 1.92 -21.17
C SER A 236 -5.39 1.13 -22.24
N GLU A 237 -5.79 1.24 -23.50
CA GLU A 237 -5.10 0.60 -24.62
C GLU A 237 -3.61 1.02 -24.70
N LYS A 238 -3.31 2.26 -24.32
CA LYS A 238 -1.93 2.76 -24.22
C LYS A 238 -1.10 1.87 -23.26
N TRP A 239 -1.62 1.61 -22.07
CA TRP A 239 -0.94 0.78 -21.08
C TRP A 239 -0.86 -0.70 -21.49
N LEU A 240 -1.92 -1.23 -22.13
CA LEU A 240 -1.90 -2.61 -22.63
C LEU A 240 -0.84 -2.80 -23.72
N ASN A 241 -0.71 -1.85 -24.62
CA ASN A 241 0.33 -1.84 -25.65
C ASN A 241 1.73 -1.77 -25.02
N HIS A 242 1.93 -0.85 -24.07
CA HIS A 242 3.20 -0.71 -23.35
C HIS A 242 3.60 -2.01 -22.63
N PHE A 243 2.67 -2.65 -21.93
CA PHE A 243 2.94 -3.95 -21.29
C PHE A 243 3.28 -5.04 -22.30
N SER A 244 2.59 -5.09 -23.43
CA SER A 244 2.85 -6.05 -24.51
C SER A 244 4.26 -5.87 -25.11
N GLU A 245 4.67 -4.64 -25.40
CA GLU A 245 6.01 -4.30 -25.92
C GLU A 245 7.13 -4.75 -24.97
N HIS A 246 6.91 -4.64 -23.67
CA HIS A 246 7.85 -5.03 -22.62
C HIS A 246 7.70 -6.49 -22.17
N LYS A 247 6.79 -7.27 -22.79
CA LYS A 247 6.49 -8.67 -22.46
C LYS A 247 6.01 -8.84 -21.00
N ILE A 248 5.32 -7.83 -20.47
CA ILE A 248 4.72 -7.85 -19.15
C ILE A 248 3.31 -8.44 -19.27
N LYS A 249 3.02 -9.48 -18.50
CA LYS A 249 1.67 -10.04 -18.42
C LYS A 249 0.78 -9.10 -17.60
N CYS A 250 -0.29 -8.59 -18.20
CA CYS A 250 -1.30 -7.79 -17.51
C CYS A 250 -2.55 -8.64 -17.24
N ILE A 251 -2.97 -8.70 -15.95
CA ILE A 251 -4.13 -9.48 -15.51
C ILE A 251 -5.09 -8.55 -14.77
N TYR A 252 -6.37 -8.63 -15.08
CA TYR A 252 -7.43 -7.86 -14.43
C TYR A 252 -8.72 -8.71 -14.36
N PRO A 253 -9.64 -8.44 -13.40
CA PRO A 253 -10.95 -9.11 -13.37
C PRO A 253 -11.78 -8.74 -14.61
N GLU A 254 -12.59 -9.69 -15.07
CA GLU A 254 -13.61 -9.47 -16.09
C GLU A 254 -14.77 -8.63 -15.58
#